data_463b0d5ce51b629fb96cb26fd9dc25f8
#
_entry.id   463b0d5ce51b629fb96cb26fd9dc25f8
#
_cell.length_a   1.000
_cell.length_b   1.000
_cell.length_c   1.000
_cell.angle_alpha   90.00
_cell.angle_beta   90.00
_cell.angle_gamma   90.00
#
_symmetry.space_group_name_H-M   'P 1'
#
loop_
_entity.id
_entity.type
_entity.pdbx_description
1 polymer ?
#
loop_
_entity_poly.entity_id
_entity_poly.type
_entity_poly.pdbx_seq_one_letter_code
_entity_poly.pdbx_strand_id
1 'polypeptide(L)'
;MTIGIRGMGLIGGSFEKAFLREGHKVLNLKDASKDEIRECSLVIVCLPPLMVAPWIREHALDFADGAVVTDAAGVKGVVCDALRELAARSAWTYVGGHPMAGKERSGYANATADLFKGASMIFTPYASTSEVTVEWLKSIFSEIGFARFVVTDPARHDEMIAYTSQLAHVVSSAYVRDPLSRKHLGFSAGSYQDMTRVATVDPDIWTDLFLSNATALDAVLTRLIERLGGYRDAIRSGDAGALRELLAEGRRVKETAQ
;
A
#
# COMPACT_ATOMS: atom_id res chain seq x y z
N MET A 1 11.18 -1.52 23.54
CA MET A 1 11.70 -2.64 22.73
C MET A 1 12.67 -2.13 21.66
N THR A 2 13.45 -3.03 21.00
CA THR A 2 14.28 -2.64 19.85
C THR A 2 13.56 -2.95 18.54
N ILE A 3 13.45 -1.95 17.67
CA ILE A 3 12.78 -2.04 16.37
C ILE A 3 13.81 -1.75 15.28
N GLY A 4 13.96 -2.67 14.34
CA GLY A 4 14.82 -2.51 13.18
C GLY A 4 14.04 -2.00 11.98
N ILE A 5 14.54 -0.98 11.28
CA ILE A 5 13.90 -0.45 10.06
C ILE A 5 14.87 -0.53 8.90
N ARG A 6 14.49 -1.21 7.84
CA ARG A 6 15.23 -1.27 6.58
C ARG A 6 14.53 -0.41 5.52
N GLY A 7 15.23 0.64 5.06
CA GLY A 7 14.69 1.58 4.06
C GLY A 7 14.17 2.87 4.70
N MET A 8 15.05 3.89 4.73
CA MET A 8 14.80 5.19 5.40
C MET A 8 14.27 6.23 4.42
N GLY A 9 13.17 5.89 3.72
CA GLY A 9 12.42 6.83 2.89
C GLY A 9 11.33 7.58 3.67
N LEU A 10 10.26 7.98 3.00
CA LEU A 10 9.09 8.60 3.64
C LEU A 10 8.49 7.68 4.73
N ILE A 11 8.21 6.43 4.39
CA ILE A 11 7.52 5.49 5.29
C ILE A 11 8.44 5.05 6.43
N GLY A 12 9.64 4.54 6.09
CA GLY A 12 10.59 4.07 7.12
C GLY A 12 11.06 5.17 8.05
N GLY A 13 11.34 6.37 7.53
CA GLY A 13 11.67 7.51 8.38
C GLY A 13 10.50 8.01 9.24
N SER A 14 9.25 7.82 8.78
CA SER A 14 8.08 8.14 9.61
C SER A 14 7.89 7.10 10.72
N PHE A 15 8.11 5.80 10.45
CA PHE A 15 8.16 4.77 11.48
C PHE A 15 9.25 5.07 12.52
N GLU A 16 10.47 5.39 12.07
CA GLU A 16 11.57 5.75 12.98
C GLU A 16 11.15 6.87 13.93
N LYS A 17 10.69 8.01 13.37
CA LYS A 17 10.30 9.18 14.16
C LYS A 17 9.13 8.89 15.11
N ALA A 18 8.16 8.08 14.66
CA ALA A 18 7.00 7.74 15.45
C ALA A 18 7.39 6.81 16.62
N PHE A 19 8.15 5.75 16.38
CA PHE A 19 8.57 4.82 17.42
C PHE A 19 9.58 5.42 18.41
N LEU A 20 10.48 6.29 17.95
CA LEU A 20 11.36 7.05 18.83
C LEU A 20 10.56 7.95 19.79
N ARG A 21 9.49 8.58 19.33
CA ARG A 21 8.59 9.40 20.15
C ARG A 21 7.91 8.58 21.24
N GLU A 22 7.54 7.34 20.96
CA GLU A 22 6.93 6.43 21.93
C GLU A 22 7.97 5.71 22.84
N GLY A 23 9.26 6.10 22.76
CA GLY A 23 10.31 5.62 23.65
C GLY A 23 10.94 4.26 23.25
N HIS A 24 10.72 3.79 22.03
CA HIS A 24 11.38 2.60 21.54
C HIS A 24 12.81 2.90 21.09
N LYS A 25 13.71 1.91 21.17
CA LYS A 25 15.02 1.93 20.50
C LYS A 25 14.80 1.60 19.03
N VAL A 26 15.25 2.46 18.12
CA VAL A 26 15.11 2.23 16.67
C VAL A 26 16.50 2.12 16.04
N LEU A 27 16.71 1.08 15.24
CA LEU A 27 17.94 0.84 14.48
C LEU A 27 17.68 0.93 12.99
N ASN A 28 18.51 1.70 12.27
CA ASN A 28 18.52 1.70 10.82
C ASN A 28 19.32 0.50 10.30
N LEU A 29 18.65 -0.45 9.66
CA LEU A 29 19.26 -1.70 9.19
C LEU A 29 19.93 -1.59 7.80
N LYS A 30 20.30 -0.39 7.35
CA LYS A 30 20.97 -0.24 6.04
C LYS A 30 22.34 -0.93 6.04
N ASP A 31 23.15 -0.66 7.05
CA ASP A 31 24.51 -1.16 7.17
C ASP A 31 24.72 -1.81 8.56
N ALA A 32 23.62 -2.35 9.12
CA ALA A 32 23.65 -2.97 10.46
C ALA A 32 24.41 -4.29 10.46
N SER A 33 25.12 -4.54 11.55
CA SER A 33 25.75 -5.83 11.82
C SER A 33 24.69 -6.90 12.14
N LYS A 34 25.09 -8.17 12.06
CA LYS A 34 24.22 -9.29 12.44
C LYS A 34 23.73 -9.20 13.89
N ASP A 35 24.60 -8.75 14.79
CA ASP A 35 24.26 -8.60 16.20
C ASP A 35 23.21 -7.51 16.41
N GLU A 36 23.31 -6.38 15.70
CA GLU A 36 22.30 -5.32 15.73
C GLU A 36 20.94 -5.80 15.18
N ILE A 37 20.94 -6.58 14.10
CA ILE A 37 19.72 -7.18 13.56
C ILE A 37 19.10 -8.13 14.58
N ARG A 38 19.90 -8.94 15.26
CA ARG A 38 19.46 -9.90 16.29
C ARG A 38 18.89 -9.25 17.55
N GLU A 39 19.25 -8.01 17.85
CA GLU A 39 18.65 -7.25 18.94
C GLU A 39 17.18 -6.85 18.67
N CYS A 40 16.72 -6.91 17.42
CA CYS A 40 15.41 -6.41 17.03
C CYS A 40 14.32 -7.44 17.34
N SER A 41 13.34 -7.05 18.17
CA SER A 41 12.13 -7.84 18.39
C SER A 41 11.11 -7.66 17.25
N LEU A 42 11.15 -6.50 16.58
CA LEU A 42 10.37 -6.19 15.38
C LEU A 42 11.29 -5.65 14.30
N VAL A 43 11.17 -6.18 13.09
CA VAL A 43 11.86 -5.67 11.90
C VAL A 43 10.82 -5.22 10.87
N ILE A 44 10.95 -3.99 10.38
CA ILE A 44 10.05 -3.40 9.38
C ILE A 44 10.85 -3.09 8.11
N VAL A 45 10.50 -3.77 7.01
CA VAL A 45 11.19 -3.62 5.73
C VAL A 45 10.42 -2.65 4.83
N CYS A 46 10.94 -1.44 4.68
CA CYS A 46 10.35 -0.33 3.89
C CYS A 46 11.09 -0.16 2.55
N LEU A 47 11.21 -1.24 1.80
CA LEU A 47 11.85 -1.28 0.47
C LEU A 47 10.78 -1.40 -0.63
N PRO A 48 11.15 -1.13 -1.90
CA PRO A 48 10.32 -1.48 -3.05
C PRO A 48 9.92 -2.96 -3.01
N PRO A 49 8.72 -3.33 -3.48
CA PRO A 49 8.17 -4.69 -3.30
C PRO A 49 9.11 -5.82 -3.73
N LEU A 50 9.76 -5.67 -4.88
CA LEU A 50 10.68 -6.68 -5.42
C LEU A 50 12.00 -6.83 -4.65
N MET A 51 12.33 -5.85 -3.79
CA MET A 51 13.54 -5.87 -2.95
C MET A 51 13.28 -6.40 -1.54
N VAL A 52 12.03 -6.51 -1.11
CA VAL A 52 11.68 -6.95 0.26
C VAL A 52 12.12 -8.39 0.51
N ALA A 53 11.65 -9.32 -0.32
CA ALA A 53 11.94 -10.74 -0.14
C ALA A 53 13.43 -11.07 -0.32
N PRO A 54 14.19 -10.52 -1.28
CA PRO A 54 15.63 -10.69 -1.36
C PRO A 54 16.35 -10.29 -0.08
N TRP A 55 16.05 -9.11 0.47
CA TRP A 55 16.71 -8.63 1.68
C TRP A 55 16.37 -9.52 2.90
N ILE A 56 15.11 -9.92 3.08
CA ILE A 56 14.72 -10.82 4.18
C ILE A 56 15.42 -12.18 4.05
N ARG A 57 15.56 -12.73 2.84
CA ARG A 57 16.28 -13.99 2.61
C ARG A 57 17.76 -13.89 2.97
N GLU A 58 18.40 -12.80 2.60
CA GLU A 58 19.82 -12.53 2.90
C GLU A 58 20.08 -12.52 4.41
N HIS A 59 19.15 -11.95 5.19
CA HIS A 59 19.29 -11.77 6.65
C HIS A 59 18.51 -12.80 7.48
N ALA A 60 17.98 -13.86 6.87
CA ALA A 60 17.09 -14.80 7.54
C ALA A 60 17.70 -15.49 8.79
N LEU A 61 19.02 -15.66 8.82
CA LEU A 61 19.77 -16.23 9.94
C LEU A 61 20.24 -15.19 10.97
N ASP A 62 20.06 -13.92 10.67
CA ASP A 62 20.47 -12.81 11.53
C ASP A 62 19.32 -12.37 12.46
N PHE A 63 18.05 -12.71 12.13
CA PHE A 63 16.91 -12.41 12.99
C PHE A 63 16.90 -13.29 14.24
N ALA A 64 16.49 -12.70 15.37
CA ALA A 64 16.34 -13.45 16.63
C ALA A 64 15.21 -14.48 16.54
N ASP A 65 15.34 -15.56 17.31
CA ASP A 65 14.22 -16.48 17.53
C ASP A 65 13.05 -15.73 18.18
N GLY A 66 11.87 -15.94 17.64
CA GLY A 66 10.66 -15.25 18.07
C GLY A 66 10.51 -13.79 17.62
N ALA A 67 11.48 -13.23 16.87
CA ALA A 67 11.31 -11.90 16.27
C ALA A 67 10.16 -11.89 15.26
N VAL A 68 9.52 -10.73 15.11
CA VAL A 68 8.51 -10.51 14.07
C VAL A 68 9.11 -9.64 12.96
N VAL A 69 9.01 -10.13 11.74
CA VAL A 69 9.43 -9.41 10.53
C VAL A 69 8.20 -9.02 9.74
N THR A 70 8.07 -7.75 9.41
CA THR A 70 6.98 -7.22 8.57
C THR A 70 7.54 -6.31 7.49
N ASP A 71 6.73 -5.94 6.54
CA ASP A 71 7.09 -4.99 5.50
C ASP A 71 6.07 -3.86 5.37
N ALA A 72 6.35 -2.90 4.51
CA ALA A 72 5.48 -1.76 4.22
C ALA A 72 5.17 -1.63 2.73
N ALA A 73 5.34 -2.70 1.95
CA ALA A 73 5.14 -2.66 0.50
C ALA A 73 3.66 -2.49 0.13
N GLY A 74 3.41 -1.78 -0.96
CA GLY A 74 2.05 -1.50 -1.46
C GLY A 74 1.36 -2.68 -2.14
N VAL A 75 2.04 -3.81 -2.32
CA VAL A 75 1.51 -5.08 -2.86
C VAL A 75 1.97 -6.23 -1.99
N LYS A 76 1.15 -7.28 -1.84
CA LYS A 76 1.42 -8.36 -0.89
C LYS A 76 1.70 -9.70 -1.56
N GLY A 77 1.03 -10.03 -2.66
CA GLY A 77 1.16 -11.34 -3.31
C GLY A 77 2.62 -11.67 -3.63
N VAL A 78 3.31 -10.81 -4.37
CA VAL A 78 4.70 -11.03 -4.79
C VAL A 78 5.66 -11.18 -3.60
N VAL A 79 5.42 -10.48 -2.50
CA VAL A 79 6.28 -10.55 -1.30
C VAL A 79 5.97 -11.80 -0.48
N CYS A 80 4.70 -12.02 -0.15
CA CYS A 80 4.26 -13.13 0.69
C CYS A 80 4.53 -14.48 0.02
N ASP A 81 4.28 -14.62 -1.28
CA ASP A 81 4.55 -15.87 -1.99
C ASP A 81 6.04 -16.18 -2.05
N ALA A 82 6.86 -15.15 -2.27
CA ALA A 82 8.31 -15.32 -2.26
C ALA A 82 8.88 -15.74 -0.89
N LEU A 83 8.23 -15.39 0.23
CA LEU A 83 8.73 -15.68 1.58
C LEU A 83 8.07 -16.89 2.24
N ARG A 84 7.00 -17.45 1.66
CA ARG A 84 6.16 -18.50 2.26
C ARG A 84 6.98 -19.68 2.80
N GLU A 85 7.83 -20.27 1.99
CA GLU A 85 8.61 -21.45 2.39
C GLU A 85 9.69 -21.13 3.42
N LEU A 86 10.30 -19.96 3.32
CA LEU A 86 11.31 -19.50 4.26
C LEU A 86 10.68 -19.26 5.63
N ALA A 87 9.59 -18.51 5.68
CA ALA A 87 8.88 -18.18 6.92
C ALA A 87 8.36 -19.44 7.63
N ALA A 88 7.88 -20.45 6.88
CA ALA A 88 7.34 -21.70 7.45
C ALA A 88 8.39 -22.53 8.23
N ARG A 89 9.69 -22.33 7.97
CA ARG A 89 10.78 -23.07 8.63
C ARG A 89 11.71 -22.20 9.48
N SER A 90 11.36 -20.92 9.62
CA SER A 90 12.13 -19.98 10.43
C SER A 90 11.68 -19.98 11.90
N ALA A 91 12.59 -19.65 12.81
CA ALA A 91 12.27 -19.43 14.21
C ALA A 91 11.68 -18.03 14.49
N TRP A 92 11.67 -17.16 13.48
CA TRP A 92 11.01 -15.85 13.47
C TRP A 92 9.71 -15.90 12.65
N THR A 93 8.83 -14.94 12.87
CA THR A 93 7.52 -14.91 12.20
C THR A 93 7.49 -13.77 11.18
N TYR A 94 7.04 -14.06 9.94
CA TYR A 94 6.74 -13.03 8.96
C TYR A 94 5.24 -12.74 8.91
N VAL A 95 4.90 -11.45 8.88
CA VAL A 95 3.54 -10.95 8.63
C VAL A 95 3.63 -9.83 7.61
N GLY A 96 3.04 -10.00 6.44
CA GLY A 96 3.00 -8.92 5.45
C GLY A 96 2.25 -7.71 6.00
N GLY A 97 2.76 -6.53 5.72
CA GLY A 97 2.21 -5.25 6.20
C GLY A 97 2.02 -4.24 5.07
N HIS A 98 1.01 -3.38 5.19
CA HIS A 98 0.82 -2.24 4.32
C HIS A 98 0.18 -1.07 5.07
N PRO A 99 0.94 -0.02 5.41
CA PRO A 99 0.40 1.21 5.99
C PRO A 99 -0.35 2.00 4.91
N MET A 100 -1.65 2.22 5.10
CA MET A 100 -2.47 3.04 4.22
C MET A 100 -2.24 4.53 4.51
N ALA A 101 -0.99 4.95 4.35
CA ALA A 101 -0.51 6.31 4.59
C ALA A 101 0.59 6.67 3.60
N GLY A 102 0.55 7.89 3.09
CA GLY A 102 1.53 8.39 2.12
C GLY A 102 1.39 9.89 1.89
N LYS A 103 2.32 10.43 1.14
CA LYS A 103 2.31 11.82 0.63
C LYS A 103 2.77 11.79 -0.83
N GLU A 104 2.45 12.86 -1.56
CA GLU A 104 2.88 13.02 -2.96
C GLU A 104 4.40 13.21 -3.10
N ARG A 105 5.11 13.46 -2.01
CA ARG A 105 6.57 13.65 -1.99
C ARG A 105 7.23 12.52 -1.22
N SER A 106 8.14 11.83 -1.86
CA SER A 106 8.98 10.76 -1.28
C SER A 106 10.18 11.31 -0.51
N GLY A 107 10.94 10.43 0.12
CA GLY A 107 12.20 10.73 0.79
C GLY A 107 12.08 11.05 2.27
N TYR A 108 13.19 10.86 3.00
CA TYR A 108 13.28 11.03 4.46
C TYR A 108 12.97 12.46 4.93
N ALA A 109 13.29 13.46 4.11
CA ALA A 109 13.00 14.88 4.44
C ALA A 109 11.50 15.17 4.61
N ASN A 110 10.63 14.35 3.99
CA ASN A 110 9.18 14.50 4.09
C ASN A 110 8.57 13.58 5.18
N ALA A 111 9.40 12.76 5.85
CA ALA A 111 8.96 11.85 6.91
C ALA A 111 8.56 12.63 8.18
N THR A 112 7.49 12.18 8.83
CA THR A 112 6.96 12.79 10.05
C THR A 112 6.42 11.71 10.99
N ALA A 113 6.53 11.91 12.30
CA ALA A 113 5.97 11.02 13.31
C ALA A 113 4.43 10.93 13.27
N ASP A 114 3.77 11.89 12.65
CA ASP A 114 2.30 11.95 12.56
C ASP A 114 1.74 11.36 11.26
N LEU A 115 2.59 10.79 10.38
CA LEU A 115 2.15 10.26 9.10
C LEU A 115 1.04 9.19 9.24
N PHE A 116 1.11 8.40 10.30
CA PHE A 116 0.21 7.25 10.51
C PHE A 116 -1.03 7.59 11.35
N LYS A 117 -1.14 8.81 11.85
CA LYS A 117 -2.23 9.21 12.74
C LYS A 117 -3.59 9.12 12.04
N GLY A 118 -4.45 8.26 12.56
CA GLY A 118 -5.77 7.99 11.97
C GLY A 118 -5.77 7.06 10.76
N ALA A 119 -4.60 6.62 10.28
CA ALA A 119 -4.47 5.72 9.13
C ALA A 119 -4.90 4.29 9.45
N SER A 120 -5.10 3.48 8.41
CA SER A 120 -5.30 2.04 8.50
C SER A 120 -3.97 1.31 8.29
N MET A 121 -3.75 0.22 9.03
CA MET A 121 -2.70 -0.75 8.78
C MET A 121 -3.32 -2.06 8.33
N ILE A 122 -2.84 -2.62 7.20
CA ILE A 122 -3.31 -3.90 6.70
C ILE A 122 -2.23 -4.95 7.01
N PHE A 123 -2.64 -6.07 7.58
CA PHE A 123 -1.79 -7.23 7.81
C PHE A 123 -2.26 -8.43 6.98
N THR A 124 -1.28 -9.15 6.43
CA THR A 124 -1.52 -10.39 5.68
C THR A 124 -0.71 -11.54 6.31
N PRO A 125 -1.17 -12.08 7.45
CA PRO A 125 -0.53 -13.21 8.11
C PRO A 125 -0.67 -14.48 7.27
N TYR A 126 0.27 -15.42 7.41
CA TYR A 126 0.06 -16.78 6.93
C TYR A 126 -0.92 -17.51 7.86
N ALA A 127 -1.51 -18.60 7.37
CA ALA A 127 -2.43 -19.42 8.16
C ALA A 127 -1.77 -20.03 9.42
N SER A 128 -0.44 -20.17 9.43
CA SER A 128 0.34 -20.63 10.58
C SER A 128 0.69 -19.53 11.60
N THR A 129 0.43 -18.28 11.27
CA THR A 129 0.72 -17.15 12.17
C THR A 129 -0.27 -17.16 13.34
N SER A 130 0.24 -17.08 14.58
CA SER A 130 -0.60 -17.05 15.76
C SER A 130 -1.43 -15.75 15.85
N GLU A 131 -2.65 -15.83 16.35
CA GLU A 131 -3.49 -14.66 16.63
C GLU A 131 -2.79 -13.72 17.63
N VAL A 132 -2.04 -14.26 18.59
CA VAL A 132 -1.28 -13.46 19.56
C VAL A 132 -0.26 -12.55 18.87
N THR A 133 0.42 -13.04 17.83
CA THR A 133 1.37 -12.24 17.05
C THR A 133 0.65 -11.09 16.32
N VAL A 134 -0.51 -11.36 15.74
CA VAL A 134 -1.29 -10.33 15.03
C VAL A 134 -1.80 -9.26 16.01
N GLU A 135 -2.33 -9.66 17.16
CA GLU A 135 -2.80 -8.72 18.19
C GLU A 135 -1.65 -7.91 18.78
N TRP A 136 -0.50 -8.53 18.99
CA TRP A 136 0.70 -7.81 19.41
C TRP A 136 1.13 -6.75 18.38
N LEU A 137 1.15 -7.09 17.08
CA LEU A 137 1.43 -6.11 16.02
C LEU A 137 0.42 -4.97 16.05
N LYS A 138 -0.88 -5.26 16.18
CA LYS A 138 -1.91 -4.22 16.29
C LYS A 138 -1.64 -3.28 17.48
N SER A 139 -1.25 -3.82 18.64
CA SER A 139 -0.95 -2.99 19.81
C SER A 139 0.22 -2.06 19.55
N ILE A 140 1.33 -2.56 19.01
CA ILE A 140 2.54 -1.77 18.71
C ILE A 140 2.26 -0.68 17.66
N PHE A 141 1.53 -1.01 16.59
CA PHE A 141 1.21 -0.02 15.57
C PHE A 141 0.15 1.00 16.03
N SER A 142 -0.70 0.65 17.00
CA SER A 142 -1.62 1.61 17.65
C SER A 142 -0.89 2.70 18.40
N GLU A 143 0.24 2.39 19.04
CA GLU A 143 1.06 3.37 19.79
C GLU A 143 1.49 4.54 18.89
N ILE A 144 1.76 4.29 17.62
CA ILE A 144 2.20 5.29 16.65
C ILE A 144 1.06 5.93 15.85
N GLY A 145 -0.20 5.68 16.26
CA GLY A 145 -1.37 6.42 15.78
C GLY A 145 -2.22 5.74 14.73
N PHE A 146 -1.96 4.48 14.34
CA PHE A 146 -2.90 3.75 13.49
C PHE A 146 -4.23 3.55 14.22
N ALA A 147 -5.34 3.89 13.55
CA ALA A 147 -6.68 3.85 14.13
C ALA A 147 -7.50 2.64 13.69
N ARG A 148 -7.10 1.97 12.60
CA ARG A 148 -7.82 0.82 12.03
C ARG A 148 -6.83 -0.26 11.61
N PHE A 149 -7.26 -1.51 11.82
CA PHE A 149 -6.49 -2.68 11.40
C PHE A 149 -7.36 -3.59 10.55
N VAL A 150 -6.84 -3.97 9.39
CA VAL A 150 -7.46 -4.95 8.51
C VAL A 150 -6.56 -6.17 8.46
N VAL A 151 -7.12 -7.34 8.71
CA VAL A 151 -6.43 -8.62 8.56
C VAL A 151 -7.06 -9.36 7.40
N THR A 152 -6.27 -9.71 6.40
CA THR A 152 -6.75 -10.35 5.17
C THR A 152 -5.66 -11.24 4.57
N ASP A 153 -5.97 -11.97 3.52
CA ASP A 153 -4.97 -12.69 2.73
C ASP A 153 -4.35 -11.77 1.64
N PRO A 154 -3.16 -12.13 1.10
CA PRO A 154 -2.45 -11.34 0.10
C PRO A 154 -3.24 -11.11 -1.19
N ALA A 155 -4.01 -12.10 -1.67
CA ALA A 155 -4.77 -12.00 -2.90
C ALA A 155 -5.91 -10.99 -2.78
N ARG A 156 -6.67 -11.06 -1.67
CA ARG A 156 -7.73 -10.10 -1.37
C ARG A 156 -7.18 -8.69 -1.14
N HIS A 157 -6.01 -8.57 -0.46
CA HIS A 157 -5.31 -7.30 -0.34
C HIS A 157 -5.05 -6.68 -1.72
N ASP A 158 -4.40 -7.44 -2.61
CA ASP A 158 -3.97 -6.94 -3.90
C ASP A 158 -5.14 -6.61 -4.83
N GLU A 159 -6.24 -7.37 -4.75
CA GLU A 159 -7.49 -7.04 -5.44
C GLU A 159 -8.06 -5.69 -4.97
N MET A 160 -8.11 -5.47 -3.66
CA MET A 160 -8.62 -4.21 -3.09
C MET A 160 -7.73 -3.03 -3.43
N ILE A 161 -6.40 -3.19 -3.36
CA ILE A 161 -5.44 -2.13 -3.71
C ILE A 161 -5.48 -1.82 -5.20
N ALA A 162 -5.65 -2.83 -6.05
CA ALA A 162 -5.86 -2.60 -7.49
C ALA A 162 -7.05 -1.66 -7.74
N TYR A 163 -8.16 -1.88 -7.04
CA TYR A 163 -9.38 -1.08 -7.20
C TYR A 163 -9.30 0.30 -6.51
N THR A 164 -8.90 0.33 -5.24
CA THR A 164 -9.01 1.55 -4.41
C THR A 164 -7.86 2.53 -4.60
N SER A 165 -6.72 2.06 -5.11
CA SER A 165 -5.51 2.87 -5.29
C SER A 165 -5.01 2.85 -6.74
N GLN A 166 -4.56 1.71 -7.23
CA GLN A 166 -3.84 1.63 -8.51
C GLN A 166 -4.71 2.07 -9.70
N LEU A 167 -5.97 1.63 -9.76
CA LEU A 167 -6.92 2.03 -10.80
C LEU A 167 -7.11 3.55 -10.83
N ALA A 168 -7.21 4.20 -9.67
CA ALA A 168 -7.35 5.65 -9.58
C ALA A 168 -6.15 6.38 -10.20
N HIS A 169 -4.94 5.89 -9.98
CA HIS A 169 -3.72 6.44 -10.57
C HIS A 169 -3.66 6.22 -12.10
N VAL A 170 -4.04 5.03 -12.58
CA VAL A 170 -4.13 4.75 -14.03
C VAL A 170 -5.12 5.69 -14.70
N VAL A 171 -6.33 5.83 -14.13
CA VAL A 171 -7.39 6.69 -14.68
C VAL A 171 -6.97 8.15 -14.68
N SER A 172 -6.41 8.63 -13.58
CA SER A 172 -5.93 10.01 -13.45
C SER A 172 -4.82 10.32 -14.46
N SER A 173 -3.85 9.41 -14.59
CA SER A 173 -2.75 9.54 -15.56
C SER A 173 -3.26 9.50 -17.01
N ALA A 174 -4.22 8.64 -17.32
CA ALA A 174 -4.83 8.58 -18.65
C ALA A 174 -5.62 9.85 -18.96
N TYR A 175 -6.37 10.36 -17.97
CA TYR A 175 -7.22 11.54 -18.12
C TYR A 175 -6.42 12.81 -18.44
N VAL A 176 -5.30 13.06 -17.75
CA VAL A 176 -4.46 14.26 -18.00
C VAL A 176 -3.71 14.22 -19.32
N ARG A 177 -3.63 13.06 -19.99
CA ARG A 177 -2.95 12.92 -21.28
C ARG A 177 -3.76 13.44 -22.46
N ASP A 178 -5.04 13.76 -22.25
CA ASP A 178 -5.84 14.40 -23.30
C ASP A 178 -5.26 15.78 -23.64
N PRO A 179 -5.14 16.16 -24.93
CA PRO A 179 -4.62 17.47 -25.34
C PRO A 179 -5.38 18.65 -24.73
N LEU A 180 -6.65 18.49 -24.39
CA LEU A 180 -7.46 19.54 -23.74
C LEU A 180 -6.97 19.86 -22.33
N SER A 181 -6.29 18.94 -21.66
CA SER A 181 -5.75 19.17 -20.32
C SER A 181 -4.78 20.36 -20.27
N ARG A 182 -4.10 20.67 -21.39
CA ARG A 182 -3.20 21.83 -21.50
C ARG A 182 -3.92 23.15 -21.69
N LYS A 183 -5.23 23.12 -21.90
CA LYS A 183 -6.07 24.30 -22.22
C LYS A 183 -7.19 24.50 -21.21
N HIS A 184 -7.12 23.81 -20.07
CA HIS A 184 -8.22 23.77 -19.09
C HIS A 184 -8.39 25.06 -18.27
N LEU A 185 -7.37 25.95 -18.23
CA LEU A 185 -7.39 27.16 -17.40
C LEU A 185 -8.61 28.04 -17.74
N GLY A 186 -9.37 28.38 -16.71
CA GLY A 186 -10.63 29.11 -16.83
C GLY A 186 -11.87 28.26 -17.13
N PHE A 187 -11.68 26.96 -17.48
CA PHE A 187 -12.77 26.01 -17.74
C PHE A 187 -12.86 24.89 -16.69
N SER A 188 -11.90 24.79 -15.78
CA SER A 188 -11.82 23.72 -14.78
C SER A 188 -12.22 24.23 -13.39
N ALA A 189 -12.83 23.31 -12.62
CA ALA A 189 -13.21 23.50 -11.23
C ALA A 189 -12.83 22.24 -10.42
N GLY A 190 -13.42 22.05 -9.22
CA GLY A 190 -13.11 20.98 -8.30
C GLY A 190 -13.09 19.59 -8.93
N SER A 191 -14.07 19.25 -9.78
CA SER A 191 -14.12 17.92 -10.43
C SER A 191 -12.87 17.60 -11.25
N TYR A 192 -12.31 18.58 -11.97
CA TYR A 192 -11.06 18.38 -12.70
C TYR A 192 -9.88 18.18 -11.73
N GLN A 193 -9.80 18.98 -10.68
CA GLN A 193 -8.75 18.88 -9.66
C GLN A 193 -8.77 17.53 -8.96
N ASP A 194 -9.96 17.07 -8.55
CA ASP A 194 -10.14 15.76 -7.90
C ASP A 194 -9.70 14.60 -8.80
N MET A 195 -10.06 14.64 -10.09
CA MET A 195 -9.72 13.62 -11.06
C MET A 195 -8.24 13.61 -11.45
N THR A 196 -7.52 14.72 -11.30
CA THR A 196 -6.12 14.86 -11.75
C THR A 196 -5.11 14.88 -10.60
N ARG A 197 -5.55 15.02 -9.37
CA ARG A 197 -4.71 15.17 -8.18
C ARG A 197 -3.65 14.08 -8.05
N VAL A 198 -4.00 12.85 -8.36
CA VAL A 198 -3.11 11.70 -8.23
C VAL A 198 -2.38 11.33 -9.53
N ALA A 199 -2.37 12.20 -10.54
CA ALA A 199 -1.65 11.96 -11.80
C ALA A 199 -0.13 12.18 -11.69
N THR A 200 0.32 12.94 -10.68
CA THR A 200 1.74 13.23 -10.47
C THR A 200 2.37 12.10 -9.64
N VAL A 201 2.92 11.11 -10.32
CA VAL A 201 3.54 9.93 -9.72
C VAL A 201 4.99 9.79 -10.17
N ASP A 202 5.79 9.10 -9.38
CA ASP A 202 7.12 8.64 -9.81
C ASP A 202 6.95 7.46 -10.79
N PRO A 203 7.36 7.59 -12.06
CA PRO A 203 7.09 6.56 -13.07
C PRO A 203 7.76 5.21 -12.75
N ASP A 204 8.96 5.23 -12.18
CA ASP A 204 9.71 4.00 -11.90
C ASP A 204 9.04 3.22 -10.76
N ILE A 205 8.72 3.89 -9.66
CA ILE A 205 8.03 3.27 -8.51
C ILE A 205 6.67 2.71 -8.93
N TRP A 206 5.88 3.47 -9.69
CA TRP A 206 4.53 3.06 -10.05
C TRP A 206 4.50 1.99 -11.15
N THR A 207 5.50 1.96 -12.02
CA THR A 207 5.67 0.85 -12.98
C THR A 207 5.87 -0.46 -12.23
N ASP A 208 6.78 -0.50 -11.25
CA ASP A 208 7.02 -1.69 -10.43
C ASP A 208 5.77 -2.11 -9.65
N LEU A 209 5.04 -1.16 -9.05
CA LEU A 209 3.80 -1.44 -8.32
C LEU A 209 2.70 -2.02 -9.22
N PHE A 210 2.51 -1.46 -10.42
CA PHE A 210 1.49 -1.94 -11.36
C PHE A 210 1.84 -3.34 -11.88
N LEU A 211 3.09 -3.57 -12.27
CA LEU A 211 3.53 -4.86 -12.77
C LEU A 211 3.55 -5.94 -11.68
N SER A 212 3.85 -5.57 -10.44
CA SER A 212 3.79 -6.49 -9.30
C SER A 212 2.35 -6.90 -8.92
N ASN A 213 1.34 -6.20 -9.44
CA ASN A 213 -0.09 -6.49 -9.23
C ASN A 213 -0.86 -6.59 -10.55
N ALA A 214 -0.19 -6.97 -11.63
CA ALA A 214 -0.71 -6.88 -12.99
C ALA A 214 -2.05 -7.60 -13.17
N THR A 215 -2.20 -8.81 -12.65
CA THR A 215 -3.41 -9.62 -12.80
C THR A 215 -4.64 -8.95 -12.18
N ALA A 216 -4.53 -8.45 -10.95
CA ALA A 216 -5.64 -7.79 -10.28
C ALA A 216 -5.94 -6.42 -10.91
N LEU A 217 -4.90 -5.67 -11.29
CA LEU A 217 -5.06 -4.37 -11.92
C LEU A 217 -5.70 -4.48 -13.31
N ASP A 218 -5.26 -5.43 -14.14
CA ASP A 218 -5.86 -5.69 -15.46
C ASP A 218 -7.35 -6.04 -15.33
N ALA A 219 -7.72 -6.89 -14.38
CA ALA A 219 -9.11 -7.28 -14.15
C ALA A 219 -10.00 -6.09 -13.76
N VAL A 220 -9.54 -5.19 -12.87
CA VAL A 220 -10.33 -4.01 -12.50
C VAL A 220 -10.37 -2.96 -13.60
N LEU A 221 -9.29 -2.81 -14.35
CA LEU A 221 -9.20 -1.88 -15.48
C LEU A 221 -10.11 -2.32 -16.63
N THR A 222 -10.14 -3.62 -16.97
CA THR A 222 -11.04 -4.20 -17.97
C THR A 222 -12.50 -3.89 -17.61
N ARG A 223 -12.92 -4.16 -16.38
CA ARG A 223 -14.28 -3.85 -15.92
C ARG A 223 -14.62 -2.35 -16.00
N LEU A 224 -13.66 -1.47 -15.75
CA LEU A 224 -13.88 -0.03 -15.88
C LEU A 224 -14.04 0.38 -17.35
N ILE A 225 -13.21 -0.15 -18.25
CA ILE A 225 -13.29 0.13 -19.69
C ILE A 225 -14.65 -0.30 -20.25
N GLU A 226 -15.15 -1.48 -19.87
CA GLU A 226 -16.47 -1.97 -20.24
C GLU A 226 -17.59 -1.02 -19.79
N ARG A 227 -17.55 -0.58 -18.51
CA ARG A 227 -18.53 0.39 -17.99
C ARG A 227 -18.47 1.74 -18.70
N LEU A 228 -17.27 2.25 -18.96
CA LEU A 228 -17.10 3.49 -19.75
C LEU A 228 -17.63 3.31 -21.18
N GLY A 229 -17.51 2.11 -21.76
CA GLY A 229 -18.12 1.74 -23.03
C GLY A 229 -19.63 1.95 -23.03
N GLY A 230 -20.33 1.49 -21.98
CA GLY A 230 -21.76 1.68 -21.84
C GLY A 230 -22.19 3.17 -21.85
N TYR A 231 -21.47 4.01 -21.09
CA TYR A 231 -21.71 5.46 -21.12
C TYR A 231 -21.49 6.06 -22.52
N ARG A 232 -20.37 5.71 -23.15
CA ARG A 232 -20.05 6.19 -24.51
C ARG A 232 -21.14 5.81 -25.52
N ASP A 233 -21.62 4.57 -25.46
CA ASP A 233 -22.59 4.05 -26.42
C ASP A 233 -23.98 4.68 -26.21
N ALA A 234 -24.42 4.88 -24.97
CA ALA A 234 -25.66 5.61 -24.66
C ALA A 234 -25.59 7.09 -25.11
N ILE A 235 -24.45 7.75 -24.90
CA ILE A 235 -24.23 9.14 -25.38
C ILE A 235 -24.25 9.20 -26.91
N ARG A 236 -23.58 8.29 -27.59
CA ARG A 236 -23.48 8.25 -29.06
C ARG A 236 -24.83 8.00 -29.73
N SER A 237 -25.64 7.11 -29.14
CA SER A 237 -26.98 6.81 -29.65
C SER A 237 -28.04 7.83 -29.25
N GLY A 238 -27.74 8.77 -28.31
CA GLY A 238 -28.73 9.68 -27.75
C GLY A 238 -29.75 8.99 -26.84
N ASP A 239 -29.45 7.79 -26.32
CA ASP A 239 -30.36 7.02 -25.46
C ASP A 239 -30.37 7.61 -24.04
N ALA A 240 -31.28 8.56 -23.84
CA ALA A 240 -31.47 9.22 -22.54
C ALA A 240 -31.97 8.25 -21.44
N GLY A 241 -32.68 7.17 -21.83
CA GLY A 241 -33.15 6.14 -20.88
C GLY A 241 -31.98 5.37 -20.30
N ALA A 242 -31.17 4.75 -21.17
CA ALA A 242 -29.97 4.01 -20.79
C ALA A 242 -28.99 4.89 -19.97
N LEU A 243 -28.75 6.12 -20.42
CA LEU A 243 -27.86 7.03 -19.70
C LEU A 243 -28.37 7.35 -18.28
N ARG A 244 -29.66 7.55 -18.11
CA ARG A 244 -30.29 7.79 -16.80
C ARG A 244 -30.14 6.58 -15.88
N GLU A 245 -30.32 5.38 -16.41
CA GLU A 245 -30.17 4.13 -15.63
C GLU A 245 -28.73 3.95 -15.13
N LEU A 246 -27.71 4.14 -15.99
CA LEU A 246 -26.30 4.06 -15.60
C LEU A 246 -25.95 5.07 -14.50
N LEU A 247 -26.44 6.30 -14.60
CA LEU A 247 -26.23 7.34 -13.58
C LEU A 247 -26.93 7.00 -12.26
N ALA A 248 -28.17 6.48 -12.33
CA ALA A 248 -28.94 6.08 -11.16
C ALA A 248 -28.31 4.89 -10.44
N GLU A 249 -27.76 3.93 -11.18
CA GLU A 249 -27.02 2.81 -10.61
C GLU A 249 -25.77 3.30 -9.86
N GLY A 250 -24.94 4.14 -10.49
CA GLY A 250 -23.74 4.71 -9.87
C GLY A 250 -24.07 5.47 -8.58
N ARG A 251 -25.15 6.25 -8.59
CA ARG A 251 -25.64 6.95 -7.39
C ARG A 251 -26.01 5.97 -6.27
N ARG A 252 -26.82 4.94 -6.56
CA ARG A 252 -27.22 3.93 -5.57
C ARG A 252 -26.02 3.25 -4.94
N VAL A 253 -25.05 2.80 -5.77
CA VAL A 253 -23.82 2.17 -5.28
C VAL A 253 -23.06 3.12 -4.35
N LYS A 254 -22.91 4.39 -4.70
CA LYS A 254 -22.23 5.38 -3.86
C LYS A 254 -22.93 5.61 -2.52
N GLU A 255 -24.26 5.66 -2.53
CA GLU A 255 -25.07 5.88 -1.31
C GLU A 255 -25.05 4.68 -0.36
N THR A 256 -24.83 3.45 -0.87
CA THR A 256 -24.79 2.21 -0.07
C THR A 256 -23.37 1.75 0.31
N ALA A 257 -22.33 2.32 -0.27
CA ALA A 257 -20.92 1.95 -0.06
C ALA A 257 -20.22 2.78 1.04
N GLN A 258 -20.97 3.23 2.04
CA GLN A 258 -20.43 3.99 3.20
C GLN A 258 -20.15 3.10 4.39
#